data_e23b11ad43ce83ce78ae2f13876da116
#
_entry.id   e23b11ad43ce83ce78ae2f13876da116
#
_cell.length_a   1.000
_cell.length_b   1.000
_cell.length_c   1.000
_cell.angle_alpha   90.00
_cell.angle_beta   90.00
_cell.angle_gamma   90.00
#
_symmetry.space_group_name_H-M   'P 1'
#
loop_
_entity.id
_entity.type
_entity.pdbx_description
1 polymer ?
#
loop_
_entity_poly.entity_id
_entity_poly.type
_entity_poly.pdbx_seq_one_letter_code
_entity_poly.pdbx_strand_id
1 'polypeptide(L)'
;DNLICDSSYNLGKRTHNGLSEYGREVVKEMNRVGVMVDISHVSDDAFYQVMDVTQVPAIASHSSCRHFTPDWERNMDDDMIKRLAENGGVVQINFASYFVDQASKDTKAPIDADVAKYIKDNNLDPTDYASYDEYRREQYDKRFLYVSSEKVADHIDHVVNLVGIDHVGFGSDFDGVGY
;
A
#
# COMPACT_ATOMS: atom_id res chain seq x y z
N ASP A 1 -12.69 -4.03 -0.98
CA ASP A 1 -13.39 -4.52 0.22
C ASP A 1 -13.67 -6.01 0.09
N ASN A 2 -13.74 -6.71 1.20
CA ASN A 2 -14.06 -8.13 1.30
C ASN A 2 -14.95 -8.37 2.55
N LEU A 3 -15.11 -9.62 2.98
CA LEU A 3 -15.92 -9.94 4.17
C LEU A 3 -15.25 -9.54 5.50
N ILE A 4 -13.95 -9.20 5.49
CA ILE A 4 -13.13 -8.93 6.68
C ILE A 4 -13.03 -7.44 6.94
N CYS A 5 -12.67 -6.64 5.91
CA CYS A 5 -12.39 -5.21 6.07
C CYS A 5 -12.54 -4.40 4.79
N ASP A 6 -12.53 -3.09 4.95
CA ASP A 6 -12.43 -2.14 3.85
C ASP A 6 -10.99 -1.96 3.38
N SER A 7 -10.82 -1.75 2.08
CA SER A 7 -9.54 -1.54 1.41
C SER A 7 -9.17 -0.06 1.31
N SER A 8 -7.89 0.26 1.37
CA SER A 8 -7.33 1.59 1.10
C SER A 8 -7.60 2.12 -0.33
N TYR A 9 -8.00 1.26 -1.26
CA TYR A 9 -8.32 1.66 -2.64
C TYR A 9 -9.79 2.03 -2.86
N ASN A 10 -10.67 1.81 -1.89
CA ASN A 10 -12.12 1.99 -2.07
C ASN A 10 -12.63 3.27 -1.37
N LEU A 11 -12.01 4.40 -1.69
CA LEU A 11 -12.18 5.70 -1.01
C LEU A 11 -13.61 6.28 -1.03
N GLY A 12 -14.55 5.77 -1.76
CA GLY A 12 -15.90 6.33 -1.85
C GLY A 12 -17.01 5.37 -1.43
N LYS A 13 -16.68 4.13 -1.07
CA LYS A 13 -17.64 3.05 -0.84
C LYS A 13 -17.18 2.13 0.27
N ARG A 14 -17.08 2.65 1.49
CA ARG A 14 -16.79 1.82 2.66
C ARG A 14 -17.95 0.88 2.93
N THR A 15 -17.68 -0.42 3.03
CA THR A 15 -18.69 -1.46 3.29
C THR A 15 -18.90 -1.65 4.79
N HIS A 16 -17.81 -1.56 5.56
CA HIS A 16 -17.78 -1.91 6.98
C HIS A 16 -17.40 -0.73 7.88
N ASN A 17 -16.95 0.40 7.31
CA ASN A 17 -16.29 1.49 8.03
C ASN A 17 -15.11 0.98 8.87
N GLY A 18 -14.24 0.19 8.23
CA GLY A 18 -13.08 -0.47 8.80
C GLY A 18 -13.17 -1.98 8.80
N LEU A 19 -13.05 -2.63 9.97
CA LEU A 19 -13.28 -4.07 10.16
C LEU A 19 -14.78 -4.40 10.26
N SER A 20 -15.21 -5.50 9.63
CA SER A 20 -16.48 -6.11 9.95
C SER A 20 -16.43 -6.83 11.33
N GLU A 21 -17.60 -7.21 11.87
CA GLU A 21 -17.64 -8.06 13.06
C GLU A 21 -16.91 -9.40 12.83
N TYR A 22 -17.08 -10.00 11.65
CA TYR A 22 -16.31 -11.19 11.26
C TYR A 22 -14.80 -10.91 11.19
N GLY A 23 -14.39 -9.74 10.66
CA GLY A 23 -12.99 -9.32 10.62
C GLY A 23 -12.34 -9.21 12.00
N ARG A 24 -13.08 -8.72 13.00
CA ARG A 24 -12.61 -8.68 14.39
C ARG A 24 -12.34 -10.09 14.95
N GLU A 25 -13.22 -11.04 14.67
CA GLU A 25 -13.02 -12.43 15.08
C GLU A 25 -11.85 -13.09 14.32
N VAL A 26 -11.67 -12.75 13.03
CA VAL A 26 -10.51 -13.22 12.24
C VAL A 26 -9.20 -12.73 12.85
N VAL A 27 -9.07 -11.44 13.22
CA VAL A 27 -7.86 -10.91 13.88
C VAL A 27 -7.57 -11.61 15.19
N LYS A 28 -8.59 -11.86 16.03
CA LYS A 28 -8.43 -12.61 17.28
C LYS A 28 -7.95 -14.03 17.02
N GLU A 29 -8.52 -14.71 16.03
CA GLU A 29 -8.14 -16.07 15.68
C GLU A 29 -6.72 -16.13 15.10
N MET A 30 -6.31 -15.16 14.26
CA MET A 30 -4.93 -15.03 13.79
C MET A 30 -3.96 -14.94 14.97
N ASN A 31 -4.26 -14.09 15.96
CA ASN A 31 -3.45 -14.00 17.17
C ASN A 31 -3.37 -15.32 17.92
N ARG A 32 -4.52 -16.04 18.07
CA ARG A 32 -4.59 -17.32 18.78
C ARG A 32 -3.75 -18.41 18.13
N VAL A 33 -3.73 -18.47 16.80
CA VAL A 33 -3.02 -19.52 16.05
C VAL A 33 -1.59 -19.13 15.65
N GLY A 34 -1.15 -17.90 15.97
CA GLY A 34 0.20 -17.41 15.66
C GLY A 34 0.36 -16.99 14.20
N VAL A 35 -0.69 -16.56 13.52
CA VAL A 35 -0.63 -15.97 12.19
C VAL A 35 -0.47 -14.45 12.33
N MET A 36 0.54 -13.89 11.68
CA MET A 36 0.81 -12.45 11.69
C MET A 36 -0.30 -11.67 10.99
N VAL A 37 -0.73 -10.56 11.59
CA VAL A 37 -1.71 -9.66 10.99
C VAL A 37 -0.96 -8.67 10.10
N ASP A 38 -1.22 -8.69 8.80
CA ASP A 38 -0.69 -7.73 7.84
C ASP A 38 -1.72 -6.64 7.58
N ILE A 39 -1.31 -5.38 7.76
CA ILE A 39 -2.17 -4.21 7.58
C ILE A 39 -1.92 -3.50 6.24
N SER A 40 -1.07 -4.01 5.37
CA SER A 40 -0.94 -3.47 4.01
C SER A 40 -2.27 -3.60 3.27
N HIS A 41 -2.66 -2.58 2.49
CA HIS A 41 -3.93 -2.49 1.73
C HIS A 41 -5.21 -2.24 2.52
N VAL A 42 -5.22 -2.25 3.84
CA VAL A 42 -6.44 -1.95 4.61
C VAL A 42 -6.70 -0.44 4.66
N SER A 43 -7.95 -0.06 4.91
CA SER A 43 -8.29 1.35 5.12
C SER A 43 -7.73 1.87 6.45
N ASP A 44 -7.64 3.20 6.61
CA ASP A 44 -7.21 3.83 7.86
C ASP A 44 -8.09 3.39 9.03
N ASP A 45 -9.42 3.38 8.85
CA ASP A 45 -10.34 2.89 9.88
C ASP A 45 -10.09 1.44 10.25
N ALA A 46 -9.83 0.57 9.25
CA ALA A 46 -9.51 -0.84 9.50
C ALA A 46 -8.19 -0.99 10.24
N PHE A 47 -7.16 -0.19 9.88
CA PHE A 47 -5.89 -0.16 10.59
C PHE A 47 -6.09 0.13 12.10
N TYR A 48 -6.74 1.23 12.44
CA TYR A 48 -6.94 1.59 13.85
C TYR A 48 -7.74 0.53 14.60
N GLN A 49 -8.76 -0.04 13.97
CA GLN A 49 -9.57 -1.10 14.57
C GLN A 49 -8.80 -2.42 14.72
N VAL A 50 -7.84 -2.74 13.82
CA VAL A 50 -6.90 -3.85 14.03
C VAL A 50 -6.02 -3.58 15.25
N MET A 51 -5.47 -2.35 15.38
CA MET A 51 -4.65 -1.98 16.54
C MET A 51 -5.39 -2.04 17.88
N ASP A 52 -6.71 -1.88 17.87
CA ASP A 52 -7.54 -2.02 19.07
C ASP A 52 -7.85 -3.49 19.42
N VAL A 53 -7.77 -4.40 18.45
CA VAL A 53 -8.12 -5.82 18.62
C VAL A 53 -6.91 -6.70 18.81
N THR A 54 -5.82 -6.44 18.06
CA THR A 54 -4.63 -7.31 18.07
C THR A 54 -3.90 -7.23 19.41
N GLN A 55 -3.46 -8.38 19.91
CA GLN A 55 -2.69 -8.53 21.14
C GLN A 55 -1.21 -8.87 20.87
N VAL A 56 -0.83 -8.96 19.60
CA VAL A 56 0.52 -9.28 19.14
C VAL A 56 0.96 -8.27 18.10
N PRO A 57 2.28 -8.11 17.86
CA PRO A 57 2.77 -7.20 16.83
C PRO A 57 2.18 -7.50 15.45
N ALA A 58 1.71 -6.46 14.77
CA ALA A 58 1.27 -6.52 13.38
C ALA A 58 2.39 -6.06 12.44
N ILE A 59 2.21 -6.23 11.14
CA ILE A 59 3.15 -5.82 10.11
C ILE A 59 2.46 -5.04 9.01
N ALA A 60 3.10 -4.01 8.50
CA ALA A 60 2.82 -3.48 7.17
C ALA A 60 3.86 -4.07 6.21
N SER A 61 3.53 -5.16 5.53
CA SER A 61 4.51 -5.94 4.75
C SER A 61 5.07 -5.19 3.54
N HIS A 62 4.33 -4.20 3.01
CA HIS A 62 4.72 -3.39 1.85
C HIS A 62 3.88 -2.10 1.78
N SER A 63 4.20 -1.16 2.63
CA SER A 63 3.64 0.19 2.64
C SER A 63 4.79 1.20 2.74
N SER A 64 4.47 2.49 2.52
CA SER A 64 5.46 3.56 2.64
C SER A 64 4.91 4.70 3.49
N CYS A 65 5.65 5.80 3.65
CA CYS A 65 5.21 6.93 4.46
C CYS A 65 4.34 7.88 3.63
N ARG A 66 3.14 8.19 4.10
CA ARG A 66 2.21 9.14 3.47
C ARG A 66 2.78 10.56 3.45
N HIS A 67 3.74 10.84 4.32
CA HIS A 67 4.49 12.11 4.32
C HIS A 67 5.02 12.49 2.92
N PHE A 68 5.50 11.53 2.14
CA PHE A 68 6.04 11.75 0.78
C PHE A 68 5.02 11.59 -0.34
N THR A 69 3.82 11.09 -0.03
CA THR A 69 2.70 10.92 -0.96
C THR A 69 1.39 11.35 -0.26
N PRO A 70 1.21 12.65 -0.02
CA PRO A 70 0.07 13.17 0.71
C PRO A 70 -1.27 12.67 0.18
N ASP A 71 -2.26 12.54 1.08
CA ASP A 71 -3.64 12.16 0.78
C ASP A 71 -3.81 10.75 0.15
N TRP A 72 -2.79 9.91 0.20
CA TRP A 72 -2.87 8.54 -0.31
C TRP A 72 -2.93 7.50 0.80
N GLU A 73 -4.12 7.01 1.08
CA GLU A 73 -4.43 6.06 2.17
C GLU A 73 -3.69 4.71 2.05
N ARG A 74 -3.14 4.38 0.87
CA ARG A 74 -2.32 3.17 0.69
C ARG A 74 -1.01 3.22 1.48
N ASN A 75 -0.48 4.41 1.73
CA ASN A 75 0.67 4.66 2.60
C ASN A 75 0.23 5.09 3.99
N MET A 76 1.07 4.81 4.97
CA MET A 76 0.81 5.10 6.38
C MET A 76 1.17 6.55 6.73
N ASP A 77 0.31 7.24 7.45
CA ASP A 77 0.66 8.52 8.06
C ASP A 77 1.51 8.35 9.33
N ASP A 78 2.00 9.46 9.85
CA ASP A 78 2.91 9.46 11.00
C ASP A 78 2.27 8.90 12.28
N ASP A 79 0.97 9.10 12.47
CA ASP A 79 0.26 8.61 13.65
C ASP A 79 0.00 7.10 13.55
N MET A 80 -0.28 6.59 12.35
CA MET A 80 -0.35 5.16 12.07
C MET A 80 1.00 4.48 12.33
N ILE A 81 2.11 5.08 11.87
CA ILE A 81 3.46 4.54 12.08
C ILE A 81 3.77 4.48 13.59
N LYS A 82 3.48 5.54 14.35
CA LYS A 82 3.63 5.55 15.81
C LYS A 82 2.78 4.47 16.47
N ARG A 83 1.52 4.36 16.08
CA ARG A 83 0.59 3.38 16.64
C ARG A 83 1.00 1.94 16.35
N LEU A 84 1.55 1.67 15.15
CA LEU A 84 2.13 0.38 14.79
C LEU A 84 3.37 0.06 15.64
N ALA A 85 4.26 1.05 15.84
CA ALA A 85 5.45 0.89 16.68
C ALA A 85 5.10 0.65 18.15
N GLU A 86 4.10 1.33 18.72
CA GLU A 86 3.58 1.08 20.07
C GLU A 86 3.06 -0.35 20.24
N ASN A 87 2.50 -0.94 19.18
CA ASN A 87 2.11 -2.35 19.14
C ASN A 87 3.30 -3.32 19.01
N GLY A 88 4.53 -2.82 18.84
CA GLY A 88 5.73 -3.61 18.57
C GLY A 88 5.87 -4.05 17.11
N GLY A 89 5.07 -3.51 16.23
CA GLY A 89 5.04 -3.84 14.81
C GLY A 89 6.12 -3.14 13.98
N VAL A 90 6.15 -3.48 12.67
CA VAL A 90 7.15 -3.01 11.72
C VAL A 90 6.46 -2.56 10.43
N VAL A 91 6.86 -1.40 9.90
CA VAL A 91 6.52 -0.99 8.54
C VAL A 91 7.66 -1.37 7.59
N GLN A 92 7.34 -2.10 6.52
CA GLN A 92 8.29 -2.46 5.48
C GLN A 92 8.06 -1.59 4.25
N ILE A 93 9.10 -0.84 3.87
CA ILE A 93 9.01 0.19 2.83
C ILE A 93 8.94 -0.46 1.45
N ASN A 94 7.89 -0.13 0.68
CA ASN A 94 7.70 -0.52 -0.71
C ASN A 94 8.69 0.25 -1.61
N PHE A 95 9.17 -0.38 -2.70
CA PHE A 95 10.21 0.20 -3.56
C PHE A 95 9.68 0.80 -4.86
N ALA A 96 8.40 0.65 -5.16
CA ALA A 96 7.86 1.25 -6.38
C ALA A 96 7.93 2.78 -6.32
N SER A 97 8.40 3.39 -7.39
CA SER A 97 8.62 4.84 -7.47
C SER A 97 7.41 5.66 -7.04
N TYR A 98 6.19 5.24 -7.44
CA TYR A 98 4.94 5.93 -7.09
C TYR A 98 4.48 5.73 -5.63
N PHE A 99 5.10 4.80 -4.88
CA PHE A 99 4.89 4.67 -3.43
C PHE A 99 5.78 5.63 -2.63
N VAL A 100 6.94 5.97 -3.19
CA VAL A 100 7.98 6.71 -2.47
C VAL A 100 8.16 8.15 -2.93
N ASP A 101 7.40 8.59 -3.95
CA ASP A 101 7.51 9.96 -4.45
C ASP A 101 6.21 10.43 -5.11
N GLN A 102 5.72 11.61 -4.68
CA GLN A 102 4.47 12.18 -5.19
C GLN A 102 4.58 12.54 -6.68
N ALA A 103 5.71 13.09 -7.14
CA ALA A 103 5.87 13.45 -8.54
C ALA A 103 5.84 12.21 -9.44
N SER A 104 6.43 11.09 -8.98
CA SER A 104 6.32 9.80 -9.66
C SER A 104 4.86 9.33 -9.72
N LYS A 105 4.14 9.38 -8.60
CA LYS A 105 2.73 9.02 -8.52
C LYS A 105 1.86 9.85 -9.46
N ASP A 106 2.13 11.14 -9.59
CA ASP A 106 1.39 12.05 -10.48
C ASP A 106 1.60 11.71 -11.96
N THR A 107 2.73 11.09 -12.33
CA THR A 107 2.96 10.63 -13.72
C THR A 107 2.19 9.35 -14.04
N LYS A 108 1.89 8.52 -13.05
CA LYS A 108 1.25 7.20 -13.25
C LYS A 108 -0.19 7.30 -13.74
N ALA A 109 -1.01 8.10 -13.08
CA ALA A 109 -2.45 8.15 -13.37
C ALA A 109 -2.80 8.53 -14.82
N PRO A 110 -2.15 9.54 -15.45
CA PRO A 110 -2.37 9.84 -16.86
C PRO A 110 -1.97 8.69 -17.80
N ILE A 111 -0.88 7.97 -17.47
CA ILE A 111 -0.44 6.81 -18.25
C ILE A 111 -1.47 5.69 -18.17
N ASP A 112 -1.93 5.36 -16.97
CA ASP A 112 -2.95 4.32 -16.76
C ASP A 112 -4.27 4.66 -17.48
N ALA A 113 -4.66 5.94 -17.48
CA ALA A 113 -5.86 6.39 -18.21
C ALA A 113 -5.72 6.20 -19.73
N ASP A 114 -4.55 6.51 -20.31
CA ASP A 114 -4.28 6.31 -21.72
C ASP A 114 -4.23 4.82 -22.09
N VAL A 115 -3.65 3.97 -21.23
CA VAL A 115 -3.67 2.51 -21.42
C VAL A 115 -5.10 1.97 -21.36
N ALA A 116 -5.90 2.41 -20.39
CA ALA A 116 -7.31 2.00 -20.30
C ALA A 116 -8.11 2.44 -21.51
N LYS A 117 -7.84 3.64 -22.04
CA LYS A 117 -8.45 4.13 -23.28
C LYS A 117 -8.04 3.28 -24.48
N TYR A 118 -6.75 2.94 -24.61
CA TYR A 118 -6.25 2.08 -25.68
C TYR A 118 -6.93 0.70 -25.68
N ILE A 119 -7.03 0.07 -24.51
CA ILE A 119 -7.74 -1.21 -24.34
C ILE A 119 -9.18 -1.11 -24.84
N LYS A 120 -9.90 -0.07 -24.43
CA LYS A 120 -11.28 0.16 -24.83
C LYS A 120 -11.43 0.42 -26.33
N ASP A 121 -10.60 1.30 -26.90
CA ASP A 121 -10.69 1.72 -28.30
C ASP A 121 -10.36 0.57 -29.27
N ASN A 122 -9.55 -0.39 -28.83
CA ASN A 122 -9.18 -1.58 -29.61
C ASN A 122 -10.00 -2.83 -29.26
N ASN A 123 -11.03 -2.72 -28.40
CA ASN A 123 -11.87 -3.83 -27.92
C ASN A 123 -11.05 -5.00 -27.36
N LEU A 124 -9.97 -4.71 -26.63
CA LEU A 124 -9.11 -5.72 -25.99
C LEU A 124 -9.73 -6.19 -24.67
N ASP A 125 -9.40 -7.42 -24.25
CA ASP A 125 -9.75 -7.93 -22.95
C ASP A 125 -8.76 -7.33 -21.90
N PRO A 126 -9.22 -6.56 -20.91
CA PRO A 126 -8.34 -6.00 -19.89
C PRO A 126 -7.65 -7.05 -19.01
N THR A 127 -8.08 -8.30 -19.04
CA THR A 127 -7.45 -9.42 -18.34
C THR A 127 -6.37 -10.12 -19.16
N ASP A 128 -6.33 -9.89 -20.47
CA ASP A 128 -5.28 -10.38 -21.37
C ASP A 128 -4.15 -9.33 -21.49
N TYR A 129 -3.29 -9.31 -20.48
CA TYR A 129 -2.16 -8.38 -20.43
C TYR A 129 -1.26 -8.44 -21.67
N ALA A 130 -1.08 -9.60 -22.27
CA ALA A 130 -0.21 -9.76 -23.43
C ALA A 130 -0.69 -8.95 -24.65
N SER A 131 -2.00 -8.73 -24.77
CA SER A 131 -2.60 -8.01 -25.90
C SER A 131 -2.28 -6.51 -25.95
N TYR A 132 -1.87 -5.91 -24.83
CA TYR A 132 -1.56 -4.47 -24.74
C TYR A 132 -0.24 -4.15 -24.01
N ASP A 133 0.55 -5.16 -23.64
CA ASP A 133 1.78 -4.98 -22.87
C ASP A 133 2.81 -4.11 -23.60
N GLU A 134 2.98 -4.28 -24.91
CA GLU A 134 3.89 -3.46 -25.72
C GLU A 134 3.50 -1.97 -25.65
N TYR A 135 2.22 -1.65 -25.88
CA TYR A 135 1.73 -0.27 -25.78
C TYR A 135 1.92 0.30 -24.37
N ARG A 136 1.58 -0.49 -23.35
CA ARG A 136 1.73 -0.11 -21.94
C ARG A 136 3.19 0.22 -21.61
N ARG A 137 4.13 -0.68 -21.95
CA ARG A 137 5.57 -0.46 -21.72
C ARG A 137 6.06 0.80 -22.41
N GLU A 138 5.70 0.99 -23.66
CA GLU A 138 6.08 2.20 -24.41
C GLU A 138 5.62 3.50 -23.72
N GLN A 139 4.39 3.51 -23.17
CA GLN A 139 3.89 4.69 -22.44
C GLN A 139 4.65 4.92 -21.14
N TYR A 140 4.93 3.84 -20.38
CA TYR A 140 5.69 3.93 -19.14
C TYR A 140 7.14 4.34 -19.40
N ASP A 141 7.84 3.74 -20.34
CA ASP A 141 9.23 4.06 -20.67
C ASP A 141 9.43 5.53 -21.06
N LYS A 142 8.44 6.12 -21.73
CA LYS A 142 8.51 7.50 -22.19
C LYS A 142 8.12 8.54 -21.16
N ARG A 143 7.27 8.21 -20.22
CA ARG A 143 6.51 9.20 -19.44
C ARG A 143 6.56 8.99 -17.93
N PHE A 144 6.81 7.75 -17.47
CA PHE A 144 6.81 7.46 -16.05
C PHE A 144 8.08 7.96 -15.39
N LEU A 145 7.95 8.64 -14.26
CA LEU A 145 9.09 9.13 -13.49
C LEU A 145 9.58 8.02 -12.54
N TYR A 146 10.64 7.33 -12.94
CA TYR A 146 11.38 6.44 -12.04
C TYR A 146 12.27 7.28 -11.13
N VAL A 147 12.28 6.94 -9.85
CA VAL A 147 13.11 7.63 -8.85
C VAL A 147 14.24 6.72 -8.34
N SER A 148 15.28 7.34 -7.77
CA SER A 148 16.42 6.60 -7.24
C SER A 148 16.09 5.90 -5.91
N SER A 149 16.93 4.93 -5.52
CA SER A 149 16.85 4.27 -4.22
C SER A 149 17.03 5.21 -3.01
N GLU A 150 17.56 6.42 -3.23
CA GLU A 150 17.62 7.47 -2.20
C GLU A 150 16.23 7.80 -1.65
N LYS A 151 15.20 7.77 -2.51
CA LYS A 151 13.81 7.97 -2.04
C LYS A 151 13.35 6.88 -1.07
N VAL A 152 13.77 5.64 -1.28
CA VAL A 152 13.51 4.56 -0.31
C VAL A 152 14.24 4.83 1.01
N ALA A 153 15.50 5.30 0.94
CA ALA A 153 16.27 5.68 2.12
C ALA A 153 15.61 6.84 2.89
N ASP A 154 15.08 7.86 2.19
CA ASP A 154 14.34 8.97 2.82
C ASP A 154 13.15 8.46 3.66
N HIS A 155 12.41 7.46 3.17
CA HIS A 155 11.31 6.84 3.92
C HIS A 155 11.81 6.08 5.15
N ILE A 156 12.91 5.34 5.03
CA ILE A 156 13.52 4.63 6.16
C ILE A 156 13.97 5.63 7.22
N ASP A 157 14.69 6.68 6.83
CA ASP A 157 15.14 7.73 7.73
C ASP A 157 13.95 8.43 8.42
N HIS A 158 12.85 8.67 7.71
CA HIS A 158 11.64 9.25 8.28
C HIS A 158 11.09 8.36 9.41
N VAL A 159 10.94 7.05 9.18
CA VAL A 159 10.47 6.12 10.21
C VAL A 159 11.45 6.00 11.37
N VAL A 160 12.76 5.92 11.08
CA VAL A 160 13.81 5.86 12.13
C VAL A 160 13.75 7.10 13.03
N ASN A 161 13.61 8.29 12.44
CA ASN A 161 13.50 9.53 13.20
C ASN A 161 12.19 9.62 13.99
N LEU A 162 11.12 8.98 13.54
CA LEU A 162 9.81 9.03 14.15
C LEU A 162 9.66 8.04 15.33
N VAL A 163 10.13 6.80 15.15
CA VAL A 163 9.86 5.68 16.07
C VAL A 163 11.06 4.75 16.33
N GLY A 164 12.18 4.92 15.64
CA GLY A 164 13.39 4.12 15.81
C GLY A 164 13.58 3.02 14.76
N ILE A 165 14.82 2.53 14.68
CA ILE A 165 15.26 1.55 13.66
C ILE A 165 14.59 0.18 13.78
N ASP A 166 14.10 -0.19 14.95
CA ASP A 166 13.49 -1.50 15.20
C ASP A 166 12.09 -1.64 14.56
N HIS A 167 11.54 -0.53 14.03
CA HIS A 167 10.19 -0.47 13.49
C HIS A 167 10.13 -0.25 11.97
N VAL A 168 11.24 -0.40 11.26
CA VAL A 168 11.31 -0.27 9.80
C VAL A 168 12.07 -1.41 9.15
N GLY A 169 11.63 -1.81 7.94
CA GLY A 169 12.26 -2.85 7.14
C GLY A 169 12.05 -2.65 5.64
N PHE A 170 12.46 -3.63 4.85
CA PHE A 170 12.33 -3.64 3.40
C PHE A 170 11.17 -4.54 2.97
N GLY A 171 10.19 -3.97 2.26
CA GLY A 171 9.05 -4.66 1.69
C GLY A 171 8.89 -4.30 0.23
N SER A 172 9.84 -4.72 -0.62
CA SER A 172 10.02 -4.26 -2.00
C SER A 172 8.79 -4.35 -2.89
N ASP A 173 7.97 -5.38 -2.70
CA ASP A 173 6.77 -5.67 -3.52
C ASP A 173 7.11 -5.83 -5.02
N PHE A 174 8.28 -6.40 -5.35
CA PHE A 174 8.75 -6.52 -6.74
C PHE A 174 7.80 -7.29 -7.65
N ASP A 175 7.08 -8.27 -7.11
CA ASP A 175 6.11 -9.06 -7.88
C ASP A 175 4.74 -8.39 -7.99
N GLY A 176 4.44 -7.40 -7.13
CA GLY A 176 3.12 -6.78 -7.00
C GLY A 176 2.98 -5.44 -7.70
N VAL A 177 4.07 -4.70 -7.92
CA VAL A 177 3.98 -3.30 -8.37
C VAL A 177 4.09 -3.11 -9.88
N GLY A 178 4.43 -4.12 -10.63
CA GLY A 178 4.65 -4.02 -12.08
C GLY A 178 5.88 -3.15 -12.39
N TYR A 179 5.93 -2.59 -13.60
CA TYR A 179 7.05 -1.76 -14.03
C TYR A 179 6.98 -0.35 -13.49
#